data_5409cca0fbc109bc15e19eb7d05f76ee
#
_entry.id   5409cca0fbc109bc15e19eb7d05f76ee
#
_cell.length_a   1.000
_cell.length_b   1.000
_cell.length_c   1.000
_cell.angle_alpha   90.00
_cell.angle_beta   90.00
_cell.angle_gamma   90.00
#
_symmetry.space_group_name_H-M   'P 1'
#
loop_
_entity.id
_entity.type
_entity.pdbx_description
1 polymer ?
#
loop_
_entity_poly.entity_id
_entity_poly.type
_entity_poly.pdbx_seq_one_letter_code
_entity_poly.pdbx_strand_id
1 'polypeptide(L)'
;MPGQSDEQQILKLFEEGDCALIAADLSALSRIFADDYIQYDETGKASTKQDVLNNLKSGAIRYISMVSTGRKIRLLSKDAAIVHGSEEDDVEEAGQRFPVRYIYMDAVVKRKGKWQIVASQLAKPDEIQ
;
A
#
# COMPACT_ATOMS: atom_id res chain seq x y z
N MET A 1 2.63 -11.56 -28.92
CA MET A 1 3.35 -11.54 -27.65
C MET A 1 2.39 -11.45 -26.49
N PRO A 2 2.41 -12.36 -25.59
CA PRO A 2 1.62 -12.22 -24.39
C PRO A 2 2.19 -11.09 -23.53
N GLY A 3 1.33 -10.26 -23.01
CA GLY A 3 1.74 -9.26 -22.04
C GLY A 3 2.05 -9.90 -20.69
N GLN A 4 2.33 -9.07 -19.70
CA GLN A 4 2.51 -9.55 -18.34
C GLN A 4 1.20 -10.15 -17.83
N SER A 5 1.30 -11.21 -17.03
CA SER A 5 0.13 -11.76 -16.34
C SER A 5 -0.45 -10.75 -15.35
N ASP A 6 -1.68 -10.95 -14.94
CA ASP A 6 -2.30 -10.09 -13.94
C ASP A 6 -1.51 -10.12 -12.63
N GLU A 7 -1.01 -11.28 -12.22
CA GLU A 7 -0.20 -11.36 -11.02
C GLU A 7 1.08 -10.53 -11.13
N GLN A 8 1.75 -10.58 -12.28
CA GLN A 8 2.95 -9.78 -12.50
C GLN A 8 2.65 -8.29 -12.50
N GLN A 9 1.52 -7.89 -13.08
CA GLN A 9 1.09 -6.49 -13.09
C GLN A 9 0.79 -5.99 -11.66
N ILE A 10 0.15 -6.81 -10.86
CA ILE A 10 -0.17 -6.47 -9.47
C ILE A 10 1.11 -6.38 -8.64
N LEU A 11 2.02 -7.33 -8.81
CA LEU A 11 3.30 -7.29 -8.11
C LEU A 11 4.07 -6.01 -8.44
N LYS A 12 4.11 -5.65 -9.70
CA LYS A 12 4.76 -4.42 -10.14
C LYS A 12 4.08 -3.19 -9.54
N LEU A 13 2.75 -3.19 -9.47
CA LEU A 13 1.98 -2.11 -8.85
C LEU A 13 2.44 -1.87 -7.40
N PHE A 14 2.61 -2.95 -6.64
CA PHE A 14 3.04 -2.85 -5.25
C PHE A 14 4.48 -2.41 -5.11
N GLU A 15 5.37 -2.89 -5.98
CA GLU A 15 6.76 -2.44 -5.98
C GLU A 15 6.87 -0.95 -6.32
N GLU A 16 6.12 -0.49 -7.29
CA GLU A 16 6.05 0.93 -7.64
C GLU A 16 5.45 1.75 -6.49
N GLY A 17 4.44 1.20 -5.83
CA GLY A 17 3.81 1.84 -4.67
C GLY A 17 4.77 2.02 -3.52
N ASP A 18 5.55 1.00 -3.18
CA ASP A 18 6.54 1.09 -2.12
C ASP A 18 7.58 2.18 -2.44
N CYS A 19 8.10 2.20 -3.66
CA CYS A 19 9.05 3.22 -4.08
C CYS A 19 8.43 4.62 -4.03
N ALA A 20 7.18 4.76 -4.46
CA ALA A 20 6.49 6.04 -4.48
C ALA A 20 6.20 6.55 -3.07
N LEU A 21 5.88 5.67 -2.12
CA LEU A 21 5.68 6.04 -0.73
C LEU A 21 6.97 6.56 -0.10
N ILE A 22 8.09 5.87 -0.34
CA ILE A 22 9.41 6.30 0.16
C ILE A 22 9.79 7.65 -0.45
N ALA A 23 9.57 7.83 -1.73
CA ALA A 23 9.92 9.06 -2.45
C ALA A 23 8.90 10.18 -2.25
N ALA A 24 7.74 9.90 -1.62
CA ALA A 24 6.61 10.81 -1.56
C ALA A 24 6.21 11.31 -2.95
N ASP A 25 6.18 10.41 -3.92
CA ASP A 25 5.81 10.69 -5.31
C ASP A 25 4.29 10.70 -5.43
N LEU A 26 3.70 11.87 -5.23
CA LEU A 26 2.24 12.02 -5.20
C LEU A 26 1.60 11.69 -6.56
N SER A 27 2.27 12.00 -7.65
CA SER A 27 1.77 11.71 -8.99
C SER A 27 1.63 10.20 -9.21
N ALA A 28 2.67 9.44 -8.86
CA ALA A 28 2.63 7.98 -8.96
C ALA A 28 1.56 7.38 -8.05
N LEU A 29 1.49 7.84 -6.79
CA LEU A 29 0.51 7.35 -5.84
C LEU A 29 -0.93 7.66 -6.27
N SER A 30 -1.14 8.81 -6.92
CA SER A 30 -2.45 9.18 -7.43
C SER A 30 -2.92 8.22 -8.53
N ARG A 31 -2.00 7.60 -9.27
CA ARG A 31 -2.34 6.57 -10.26
C ARG A 31 -2.55 5.20 -9.64
N ILE A 32 -1.81 4.91 -8.58
CA ILE A 32 -1.82 3.58 -7.91
C ILE A 32 -3.05 3.42 -7.05
N PHE A 33 -3.40 4.44 -6.27
CA PHE A 33 -4.60 4.41 -5.43
C PHE A 33 -5.82 4.83 -6.24
N ALA A 34 -6.89 4.05 -6.14
CA ALA A 34 -8.17 4.39 -6.76
C ALA A 34 -8.78 5.62 -6.09
N ASP A 35 -9.62 6.36 -6.80
CA ASP A 35 -10.25 7.57 -6.26
C ASP A 35 -11.14 7.26 -5.04
N ASP A 36 -11.70 6.06 -4.99
CA ASP A 36 -12.53 5.60 -3.87
C ASP A 36 -11.72 4.81 -2.83
N TYR A 37 -10.40 4.94 -2.82
CA TYR A 37 -9.54 4.25 -1.88
C TYR A 37 -9.87 4.58 -0.43
N ILE A 38 -9.86 3.55 0.40
CA ILE A 38 -10.03 3.68 1.85
C ILE A 38 -8.96 2.81 2.54
N GLN A 39 -8.37 3.35 3.59
CA GLN A 39 -7.39 2.63 4.40
C GLN A 39 -7.85 2.64 5.85
N TYR A 40 -7.78 1.47 6.49
CA TYR A 40 -7.92 1.36 7.94
C TYR A 40 -6.56 1.02 8.53
N ASP A 41 -6.11 1.84 9.47
CA ASP A 41 -4.85 1.57 10.15
C ASP A 41 -5.05 0.57 11.31
N GLU A 42 -3.98 0.26 12.02
CA GLU A 42 -3.98 -0.70 13.12
C GLU A 42 -4.83 -0.26 14.31
N THR A 43 -5.20 1.01 14.39
CA THR A 43 -6.08 1.54 15.44
C THR A 43 -7.53 1.61 15.01
N GLY A 44 -7.81 1.28 13.75
CA GLY A 44 -9.16 1.37 13.19
C GLY A 44 -9.49 2.73 12.60
N LYS A 45 -8.52 3.64 12.51
CA LYS A 45 -8.74 4.95 11.89
C LYS A 45 -8.81 4.81 10.38
N ALA A 46 -9.85 5.40 9.79
CA ALA A 46 -10.04 5.41 8.35
C ALA A 46 -9.36 6.62 7.71
N SER A 47 -8.73 6.40 6.57
CA SER A 47 -8.13 7.46 5.75
C SER A 47 -8.53 7.28 4.31
N THR A 48 -8.86 8.38 3.64
CA THR A 48 -9.15 8.39 2.20
C THR A 48 -7.85 8.52 1.41
N LYS A 49 -7.94 8.37 0.10
CA LYS A 49 -6.82 8.66 -0.80
C LYS A 49 -6.26 10.06 -0.53
N GLN A 50 -7.14 11.06 -0.42
CA GLN A 50 -6.71 12.44 -0.21
C GLN A 50 -5.96 12.60 1.13
N ASP A 51 -6.44 11.92 2.18
CA ASP A 51 -5.77 11.94 3.48
C ASP A 51 -4.35 11.39 3.38
N VAL A 52 -4.19 10.25 2.70
CA VAL A 52 -2.86 9.63 2.52
C VAL A 52 -1.93 10.57 1.76
N LEU A 53 -2.40 11.14 0.65
CA LEU A 53 -1.60 12.07 -0.14
C LEU A 53 -1.25 13.34 0.63
N ASN A 54 -2.19 13.89 1.39
CA ASN A 54 -1.95 15.08 2.19
C ASN A 54 -0.92 14.84 3.29
N ASN A 55 -0.96 13.68 3.95
CA ASN A 55 0.02 13.35 4.99
C ASN A 55 1.45 13.28 4.44
N LEU A 56 1.60 12.75 3.23
CA LEU A 56 2.91 12.71 2.57
C LEU A 56 3.34 14.09 2.09
N LYS A 57 2.42 14.85 1.52
CA LYS A 57 2.71 16.19 1.01
C LYS A 57 3.16 17.13 2.12
N SER A 58 2.51 17.06 3.28
CA SER A 58 2.82 17.93 4.43
C SER A 58 4.05 17.46 5.20
N GLY A 59 4.50 16.22 4.97
CA GLY A 59 5.57 15.62 5.75
C GLY A 59 5.12 15.10 7.12
N ALA A 60 3.80 15.04 7.38
CA ALA A 60 3.28 14.47 8.62
C ALA A 60 3.71 13.02 8.79
N ILE A 61 3.81 12.30 7.68
CA ILE A 61 4.31 10.92 7.64
C ILE A 61 5.36 10.84 6.53
N ARG A 62 6.49 10.22 6.86
CA ARG A 62 7.54 9.91 5.89
C ARG A 62 7.97 8.48 6.06
N TYR A 63 8.07 7.77 4.95
CA TYR A 63 8.60 6.41 4.92
C TYR A 63 10.07 6.49 4.54
N ILE A 64 10.95 6.16 5.49
CA ILE A 64 12.39 6.18 5.27
C ILE A 64 12.81 4.92 4.50
N SER A 65 12.25 3.78 4.90
CA SER A 65 12.44 2.51 4.20
C SER A 65 11.21 1.63 4.37
N MET A 66 10.98 0.78 3.39
CA MET A 66 9.90 -0.20 3.41
C MET A 66 10.45 -1.48 2.79
N VAL A 67 10.50 -2.54 3.59
CA VAL A 67 11.04 -3.82 3.14
C VAL A 67 9.92 -4.87 3.21
N SER A 68 9.52 -5.37 2.05
CA SER A 68 8.55 -6.46 1.97
C SER A 68 9.18 -7.74 2.52
N THR A 69 8.52 -8.36 3.49
CA THR A 69 8.97 -9.64 4.07
C THR A 69 8.12 -10.81 3.60
N GLY A 70 7.09 -10.55 2.82
CA GLY A 70 6.25 -11.55 2.19
C GLY A 70 5.11 -10.87 1.47
N ARG A 71 4.75 -11.40 0.31
CA ARG A 71 3.63 -10.86 -0.47
C ARG A 71 3.01 -11.99 -1.27
N LYS A 72 1.70 -12.18 -1.06
CA LYS A 72 0.96 -13.23 -1.75
C LYS A 72 -0.23 -12.59 -2.46
N ILE A 73 -0.33 -12.83 -3.75
CA ILE A 73 -1.41 -12.33 -4.59
C ILE A 73 -2.41 -13.45 -4.83
N ARG A 74 -3.68 -13.16 -4.59
CA ARG A 74 -4.75 -14.12 -4.78
C ARG A 74 -5.79 -13.52 -5.73
N LEU A 75 -5.81 -14.01 -6.96
CA LEU A 75 -6.79 -13.57 -7.95
C LEU A 75 -8.16 -14.13 -7.58
N LEU A 76 -9.16 -13.27 -7.48
CA LEU A 76 -10.54 -13.67 -7.20
C LEU A 76 -11.37 -13.75 -8.47
N SER A 77 -11.04 -12.91 -9.43
CA SER A 77 -11.65 -12.87 -10.76
C SER A 77 -10.66 -12.21 -11.71
N LYS A 78 -11.06 -12.03 -12.96
CA LYS A 78 -10.21 -11.32 -13.92
C LYS A 78 -10.00 -9.83 -13.56
N ASP A 79 -10.84 -9.27 -12.70
CA ASP A 79 -10.82 -7.84 -12.39
C ASP A 79 -10.63 -7.54 -10.89
N ALA A 80 -10.41 -8.56 -10.07
CA ALA A 80 -10.27 -8.36 -8.62
C ALA A 80 -9.29 -9.35 -8.02
N ALA A 81 -8.52 -8.86 -7.06
CA ALA A 81 -7.57 -9.69 -6.32
C ALA A 81 -7.40 -9.15 -4.89
N ILE A 82 -6.94 -10.03 -4.02
CA ILE A 82 -6.52 -9.69 -2.66
C ILE A 82 -5.02 -9.91 -2.58
N VAL A 83 -4.33 -8.96 -1.98
CA VAL A 83 -2.90 -9.09 -1.72
C VAL A 83 -2.68 -9.15 -0.22
N HIS A 84 -2.08 -10.24 0.22
CA HIS A 84 -1.68 -10.42 1.63
C HIS A 84 -0.19 -10.14 1.72
N GLY A 85 0.22 -9.34 2.68
CA GLY A 85 1.62 -9.03 2.79
C GLY A 85 2.07 -8.72 4.21
N SER A 86 3.36 -8.69 4.37
CA SER A 86 4.03 -8.22 5.58
C SER A 86 5.22 -7.36 5.17
N GLU A 87 5.52 -6.38 6.01
CA GLU A 87 6.64 -5.49 5.73
C GLU A 87 7.24 -4.94 7.00
N GLU A 88 8.49 -4.56 6.91
CA GLU A 88 9.22 -3.88 7.97
C GLU A 88 9.55 -2.48 7.45
N ASP A 89 9.03 -1.48 8.12
CA ASP A 89 9.17 -0.09 7.72
C ASP A 89 9.95 0.70 8.75
N ASP A 90 10.63 1.74 8.28
CA ASP A 90 11.21 2.77 9.12
C ASP A 90 10.45 4.04 8.79
N VAL A 91 9.72 4.57 9.78
CA VAL A 91 8.75 5.64 9.58
C VAL A 91 9.12 6.83 10.45
N GLU A 92 8.93 8.04 9.91
CA GLU A 92 9.00 9.27 10.68
C GLU A 92 7.61 9.88 10.72
N GLU A 93 7.12 10.11 11.94
CA GLU A 93 5.80 10.67 12.17
C GLU A 93 5.89 11.64 13.36
N ALA A 94 5.34 12.83 13.18
CA ALA A 94 5.38 13.87 14.20
C ALA A 94 6.82 14.17 14.70
N GLY A 95 7.79 14.11 13.79
CA GLY A 95 9.19 14.36 14.12
C GLY A 95 9.91 13.21 14.80
N GLN A 96 9.26 12.10 15.02
CA GLN A 96 9.86 10.90 15.64
C GLN A 96 10.01 9.79 14.63
N ARG A 97 11.17 9.16 14.66
CA ARG A 97 11.49 8.04 13.77
C ARG A 97 11.42 6.73 14.56
N PHE A 98 10.74 5.75 14.00
CA PHE A 98 10.60 4.44 14.65
C PHE A 98 10.46 3.33 13.64
N PRO A 99 10.96 2.13 13.98
CA PRO A 99 10.69 0.94 13.16
C PRO A 99 9.30 0.42 13.47
N VAL A 100 8.63 -0.13 12.45
CA VAL A 100 7.33 -0.73 12.64
C VAL A 100 7.19 -1.91 11.69
N ARG A 101 6.55 -2.97 12.18
CA ARG A 101 6.20 -4.13 11.37
C ARG A 101 4.71 -4.10 11.13
N TYR A 102 4.31 -4.27 9.86
CA TYR A 102 2.91 -4.35 9.48
C TYR A 102 2.60 -5.66 8.80
N ILE A 103 1.37 -6.12 9.03
CA ILE A 103 0.71 -7.11 8.20
C ILE A 103 -0.40 -6.35 7.50
N TYR A 104 -0.61 -6.61 6.22
CA TYR A 104 -1.67 -5.91 5.51
C TYR A 104 -2.47 -6.85 4.60
N MET A 105 -3.69 -6.45 4.37
CA MET A 105 -4.56 -7.06 3.36
C MET A 105 -5.09 -5.92 2.49
N ASP A 106 -4.77 -5.98 1.21
CA ASP A 106 -5.20 -4.96 0.25
C ASP A 106 -6.11 -5.57 -0.80
N ALA A 107 -7.15 -4.83 -1.16
CA ALA A 107 -8.00 -5.18 -2.29
C ALA A 107 -7.52 -4.39 -3.50
N VAL A 108 -7.36 -5.06 -4.63
CA VAL A 108 -7.02 -4.42 -5.89
C VAL A 108 -8.08 -4.77 -6.93
N VAL A 109 -8.37 -3.80 -7.79
CA VAL A 109 -9.36 -3.96 -8.85
C VAL A 109 -8.79 -3.46 -10.15
N LYS A 110 -9.25 -4.08 -11.24
CA LYS A 110 -8.89 -3.67 -12.60
C LYS A 110 -10.06 -2.92 -13.19
N ARG A 111 -9.84 -1.64 -13.45
CA ARG A 111 -10.83 -0.75 -14.05
C ARG A 111 -10.23 -0.09 -15.28
N LYS A 112 -10.94 -0.14 -16.40
CA LYS A 112 -10.45 0.42 -17.66
C LYS A 112 -9.05 -0.10 -18.03
N GLY A 113 -8.84 -1.40 -17.77
CA GLY A 113 -7.58 -2.07 -18.10
C GLY A 113 -6.42 -1.80 -17.15
N LYS A 114 -6.65 -1.12 -16.03
CA LYS A 114 -5.58 -0.78 -15.08
C LYS A 114 -5.90 -1.30 -13.69
N TRP A 115 -4.90 -1.91 -13.07
CA TRP A 115 -4.98 -2.32 -11.68
C TRP A 115 -4.73 -1.12 -10.77
N GLN A 116 -5.55 -1.00 -9.71
CA GLN A 116 -5.40 0.01 -8.68
C GLN A 116 -5.72 -0.59 -7.33
N ILE A 117 -5.12 -0.04 -6.28
CA ILE A 117 -5.42 -0.42 -4.90
C ILE A 117 -6.67 0.35 -4.49
N VAL A 118 -7.72 -0.37 -4.06
CA VAL A 118 -9.00 0.25 -3.69
C VAL A 118 -9.24 0.25 -2.20
N ALA A 119 -8.60 -0.64 -1.46
CA ALA A 119 -8.74 -0.68 0.00
C ALA A 119 -7.53 -1.33 0.62
N SER A 120 -7.21 -0.91 1.83
CA SER A 120 -6.13 -1.49 2.63
C SER A 120 -6.58 -1.61 4.06
N GLN A 121 -6.15 -2.68 4.72
CA GLN A 121 -6.24 -2.81 6.16
C GLN A 121 -4.88 -3.18 6.71
N LEU A 122 -4.42 -2.43 7.70
CA LEU A 122 -3.14 -2.63 8.33
C LEU A 122 -3.33 -3.22 9.73
N ALA A 123 -2.43 -4.08 10.10
CA ALA A 123 -2.37 -4.61 11.46
C ALA A 123 -0.92 -4.63 11.91
N LYS A 124 -0.69 -4.42 13.19
CA LYS A 124 0.61 -4.63 13.80
C LYS A 124 0.57 -5.98 14.50
N PRO A 125 1.49 -6.91 14.17
CA PRO A 125 1.55 -8.14 14.96
C PRO A 125 1.88 -7.81 16.40
N ASP A 126 1.20 -8.47 17.34
CA ASP A 126 1.52 -8.31 18.74
C ASP A 126 2.90 -8.86 19.03
N GLU A 127 3.62 -8.17 19.91
CA GLU A 127 4.87 -8.70 20.41
C GLU A 127 4.54 -9.72 21.50
N ILE A 128 5.14 -10.89 21.35
CA ILE A 128 5.00 -11.93 22.36
C ILE A 128 5.98 -11.62 23.48
N GLN A 129 5.43 -11.41 24.65
CA GLN A 129 6.22 -11.10 25.85
C GLN A 129 6.76 -12.36 26.48
#